data_15dc3c85a3a62b0ddf01cf35e9e31085
#
_entry.id   15dc3c85a3a62b0ddf01cf35e9e31085
#
_cell.length_a   1.000
_cell.length_b   1.000
_cell.length_c   1.000
_cell.angle_alpha   90.00
_cell.angle_beta   90.00
_cell.angle_gamma   90.00
#
_symmetry.space_group_name_H-M   'P 1'
#
loop_
_entity.id
_entity.type
_entity.pdbx_description
1 polymer ?
#
loop_
_entity_poly.entity_id
_entity_poly.type
_entity_poly.pdbx_seq_one_letter_code
_entity_poly.pdbx_strand_id
1 'polypeptide(L)'
;MNGRGINQWAHRWRKKKIKSWQLIFLFAFFLVLSVNFLRHNNLKMVELRNNVIAADEAGAGVAEALTALNKHVFAHMNTTIVRPIELVNTYNTQVKMAVEAASQGSSRDIYSEAAKVCEKRGVPLKSIAQCAADYASNNNTGTSIKNIVLPDKNRFTYSFATPRWTPDAAGFSLLITGVLL
;
A
#
# COMPACT_ATOMS: atom_id res chain seq x y z
N MET A 1 5.86 -34.17 38.48
CA MET A 1 6.03 -32.71 38.69
C MET A 1 5.02 -32.29 39.75
N ASN A 2 5.51 -31.77 40.90
CA ASN A 2 4.70 -31.61 42.11
C ASN A 2 3.75 -30.39 42.02
N GLY A 3 2.44 -30.65 41.95
CA GLY A 3 1.38 -29.63 41.95
C GLY A 3 1.29 -28.74 43.19
N ARG A 4 2.08 -29.03 44.25
CA ARG A 4 2.15 -28.23 45.49
C ARG A 4 2.87 -26.89 45.29
N GLY A 5 3.84 -26.79 44.37
CA GLY A 5 4.60 -25.57 44.11
C GLY A 5 3.77 -24.46 43.47
N ILE A 6 2.88 -24.82 42.55
CA ILE A 6 2.04 -23.88 41.79
C ILE A 6 1.02 -23.18 42.73
N ASN A 7 0.43 -23.93 43.65
CA ASN A 7 -0.54 -23.36 44.58
C ASN A 7 0.09 -22.42 45.63
N GLN A 8 1.33 -22.68 46.07
CA GLN A 8 2.03 -21.78 46.99
C GLN A 8 2.46 -20.48 46.34
N TRP A 9 2.81 -20.54 45.03
CA TRP A 9 3.17 -19.34 44.27
C TRP A 9 1.94 -18.43 44.05
N ALA A 10 0.82 -19.00 43.63
CA ALA A 10 -0.45 -18.29 43.47
C ALA A 10 -0.97 -17.66 44.80
N HIS A 11 -0.76 -18.34 45.94
CA HIS A 11 -1.14 -17.82 47.24
C HIS A 11 -0.27 -16.64 47.71
N ARG A 12 1.03 -16.61 47.38
CA ARG A 12 1.90 -15.45 47.63
C ARG A 12 1.55 -14.23 46.83
N TRP A 13 1.13 -14.40 45.57
CA TRP A 13 0.70 -13.30 44.73
C TRP A 13 -0.60 -12.66 45.17
N ARG A 14 -1.57 -13.45 45.67
CA ARG A 14 -2.83 -12.93 46.23
C ARG A 14 -2.66 -12.07 47.48
N LYS A 15 -1.58 -12.22 48.24
CA LYS A 15 -1.33 -11.42 49.47
C LYS A 15 -0.74 -10.04 49.21
N LYS A 16 -0.14 -9.81 48.05
CA LYS A 16 0.36 -8.48 47.67
C LYS A 16 -0.78 -7.64 47.10
N LYS A 17 -1.44 -6.84 47.90
CA LYS A 17 -2.41 -5.84 47.42
C LYS A 17 -1.69 -4.85 46.54
N ILE A 18 -1.90 -4.96 45.20
CA ILE A 18 -1.41 -3.99 44.23
C ILE A 18 -2.09 -2.66 44.56
N LYS A 19 -1.31 -1.61 44.81
CA LYS A 19 -1.85 -0.30 45.11
C LYS A 19 -2.36 0.34 43.83
N SER A 20 -3.50 1.03 43.87
CA SER A 20 -4.13 1.64 42.70
C SER A 20 -3.18 2.54 41.89
N TRP A 21 -2.28 3.26 42.53
CA TRP A 21 -1.31 4.09 41.84
C TRP A 21 -0.33 3.28 40.96
N GLN A 22 0.00 2.03 41.36
CA GLN A 22 0.86 1.14 40.54
C GLN A 22 0.16 0.70 39.29
N LEU A 23 -1.16 0.46 39.31
CA LEU A 23 -1.97 0.15 38.12
C LEU A 23 -2.03 1.35 37.19
N ILE A 24 -2.17 2.56 37.72
CA ILE A 24 -2.19 3.79 36.91
C ILE A 24 -0.84 3.96 36.18
N PHE A 25 0.29 3.76 36.87
CA PHE A 25 1.60 3.83 36.24
C PHE A 25 1.76 2.76 35.16
N LEU A 26 1.34 1.52 35.41
CA LEU A 26 1.42 0.42 34.47
C LEU A 26 0.54 0.69 33.25
N PHE A 27 -0.68 1.18 33.47
CA PHE A 27 -1.60 1.61 32.40
C PHE A 27 -0.97 2.71 31.53
N ALA A 28 -0.46 3.78 32.14
CA ALA A 28 0.18 4.87 31.41
C ALA A 28 1.39 4.38 30.59
N PHE A 29 2.21 3.49 31.17
CA PHE A 29 3.35 2.90 30.47
C PHE A 29 2.92 2.10 29.22
N PHE A 30 1.95 1.18 29.36
CA PHE A 30 1.48 0.39 28.22
C PHE A 30 0.73 1.23 27.20
N LEU A 31 0.04 2.28 27.61
CA LEU A 31 -0.60 3.24 26.70
C LEU A 31 0.43 3.94 25.81
N VAL A 32 1.53 4.43 26.39
CA VAL A 32 2.63 5.06 25.63
C VAL A 32 3.28 4.06 24.69
N LEU A 33 3.52 2.82 25.13
CA LEU A 33 4.04 1.76 24.27
C LEU A 33 3.12 1.46 23.10
N SER A 34 1.81 1.34 23.34
CA SER A 34 0.81 1.08 22.30
C SER A 34 0.83 2.16 21.21
N VAL A 35 0.83 3.44 21.63
CA VAL A 35 0.89 4.57 20.69
C VAL A 35 2.17 4.53 19.86
N ASN A 36 3.33 4.22 20.49
CA ASN A 36 4.60 4.14 19.76
C ASN A 36 4.62 2.98 18.76
N PHE A 37 4.12 1.80 19.11
CA PHE A 37 4.04 0.67 18.19
C PHE A 37 3.08 0.94 17.03
N LEU A 38 1.90 1.50 17.28
CA LEU A 38 0.96 1.90 16.24
C LEU A 38 1.56 2.93 15.28
N ARG A 39 2.28 3.91 15.84
CA ARG A 39 2.98 4.90 15.02
C ARG A 39 4.09 4.26 14.17
N HIS A 40 4.87 3.35 14.75
CA HIS A 40 5.91 2.63 14.02
C HIS A 40 5.34 1.82 12.84
N ASN A 41 4.25 1.08 13.07
CA ASN A 41 3.57 0.31 12.03
C ASN A 41 3.12 1.22 10.89
N ASN A 42 2.54 2.38 11.21
CA ASN A 42 2.09 3.35 10.21
C ASN A 42 3.26 3.98 9.42
N LEU A 43 4.33 4.39 10.11
CA LEU A 43 5.51 4.97 9.44
C LEU A 43 6.16 3.96 8.47
N LYS A 44 6.26 2.68 8.89
CA LYS A 44 6.80 1.63 8.02
C LYS A 44 5.90 1.36 6.81
N MET A 45 4.58 1.40 6.98
CA MET A 45 3.63 1.32 5.86
C MET A 45 3.83 2.46 4.88
N VAL A 46 4.01 3.72 5.36
CA VAL A 46 4.26 4.88 4.49
C VAL A 46 5.57 4.72 3.71
N GLU A 47 6.64 4.24 4.36
CA GLU A 47 7.91 3.94 3.71
C GLU A 47 7.73 2.91 2.59
N LEU A 48 7.08 1.77 2.89
CA LEU A 48 6.84 0.71 1.90
C LEU A 48 5.94 1.18 0.75
N ARG A 49 4.95 2.04 1.04
CA ARG A 49 4.14 2.68 0.00
C ARG A 49 4.98 3.56 -0.93
N ASN A 50 5.88 4.35 -0.37
CA ASN A 50 6.77 5.19 -1.16
C ASN A 50 7.74 4.35 -2.01
N ASN A 51 8.19 3.20 -1.50
CA ASN A 51 9.02 2.26 -2.26
C ASN A 51 8.25 1.68 -3.47
N VAL A 52 6.93 1.41 -3.33
CA VAL A 52 6.11 0.99 -4.48
C VAL A 52 6.05 2.09 -5.54
N ILE A 53 5.84 3.34 -5.13
CA ILE A 53 5.78 4.47 -6.06
C ILE A 53 7.14 4.67 -6.76
N ALA A 54 8.23 4.62 -6.01
CA ALA A 54 9.58 4.73 -6.58
C ALA A 54 9.92 3.57 -7.54
N ALA A 55 9.48 2.36 -7.22
CA ALA A 55 9.63 1.20 -8.11
C ALA A 55 8.82 1.36 -9.41
N ASP A 56 7.60 1.91 -9.33
CA ASP A 56 6.79 2.23 -10.51
C ASP A 56 7.46 3.29 -11.39
N GLU A 57 7.99 4.36 -10.78
CA GLU A 57 8.74 5.41 -11.49
C GLU A 57 10.02 4.87 -12.15
N ALA A 58 10.71 3.96 -11.49
CA ALA A 58 11.90 3.29 -12.03
C ALA A 58 11.56 2.23 -13.09
N GLY A 59 10.31 1.79 -13.19
CA GLY A 59 9.87 0.75 -14.13
C GLY A 59 10.35 -0.67 -13.76
N ALA A 60 10.82 -0.89 -12.53
CA ALA A 60 11.35 -2.17 -12.07
C ALA A 60 11.06 -2.44 -10.59
N GLY A 61 10.89 -3.72 -10.21
CA GLY A 61 10.73 -4.12 -8.81
C GLY A 61 9.35 -3.84 -8.19
N VAL A 62 8.35 -3.49 -8.99
CA VAL A 62 6.99 -3.14 -8.51
C VAL A 62 6.33 -4.30 -7.79
N ALA A 63 6.45 -5.53 -8.32
CA ALA A 63 5.82 -6.71 -7.75
C ALA A 63 6.38 -7.05 -6.36
N GLU A 64 7.71 -6.95 -6.20
CA GLU A 64 8.40 -7.16 -4.94
C GLU A 64 8.02 -6.10 -3.90
N ALA A 65 7.99 -4.83 -4.31
CA ALA A 65 7.60 -3.71 -3.45
C ALA A 65 6.13 -3.83 -3.00
N LEU A 66 5.20 -4.19 -3.90
CA LEU A 66 3.81 -4.47 -3.57
C LEU A 66 3.67 -5.65 -2.62
N THR A 67 4.44 -6.72 -2.82
CA THR A 67 4.43 -7.89 -1.95
C THR A 67 4.90 -7.53 -0.54
N ALA A 68 5.98 -6.76 -0.42
CA ALA A 68 6.50 -6.28 0.86
C ALA A 68 5.48 -5.39 1.59
N LEU A 69 4.84 -4.45 0.89
CA LEU A 69 3.79 -3.61 1.43
C LEU A 69 2.59 -4.45 1.91
N ASN A 70 2.11 -5.36 1.06
CA ASN A 70 0.98 -6.23 1.36
C ASN A 70 1.25 -7.07 2.63
N LYS A 71 2.41 -7.71 2.70
CA LYS A 71 2.82 -8.49 3.87
C LYS A 71 2.82 -7.65 5.15
N HIS A 72 3.32 -6.41 5.09
CA HIS A 72 3.35 -5.52 6.24
C HIS A 72 1.94 -5.09 6.66
N VAL A 73 1.08 -4.69 5.71
CA VAL A 73 -0.29 -4.23 5.97
C VAL A 73 -1.13 -5.32 6.61
N PHE A 74 -1.02 -6.58 6.15
CA PHE A 74 -1.78 -7.69 6.73
C PHE A 74 -1.24 -8.18 8.07
N ALA A 75 0.05 -7.95 8.35
CA ALA A 75 0.68 -8.38 9.61
C ALA A 75 0.53 -7.35 10.74
N HIS A 76 0.18 -6.09 10.44
CA HIS A 76 0.18 -5.01 11.42
C HIS A 76 -1.11 -4.18 11.34
N MET A 77 -1.65 -3.87 12.51
CA MET A 77 -2.78 -2.95 12.64
C MET A 77 -2.33 -1.49 12.47
N ASN A 78 -3.31 -0.59 12.24
CA ASN A 78 -3.08 0.85 12.01
C ASN A 78 -2.20 1.17 10.80
N THR A 79 -2.33 0.37 9.73
CA THR A 79 -1.60 0.52 8.47
C THR A 79 -2.52 0.91 7.32
N THR A 80 -3.59 1.68 7.59
CA THR A 80 -4.60 2.03 6.59
C THR A 80 -4.03 2.95 5.52
N ILE A 81 -4.18 2.54 4.27
CA ILE A 81 -3.82 3.36 3.11
C ILE A 81 -5.01 4.23 2.75
N VAL A 82 -4.94 5.52 3.12
CA VAL A 82 -6.04 6.48 2.91
C VAL A 82 -6.29 6.75 1.42
N ARG A 83 -5.23 6.74 0.60
CA ARG A 83 -5.32 6.95 -0.84
C ARG A 83 -4.81 5.72 -1.58
N PRO A 84 -5.57 5.19 -2.55
CA PRO A 84 -5.10 4.10 -3.40
C PRO A 84 -3.74 4.43 -4.04
N ILE A 85 -2.94 3.40 -4.27
CA ILE A 85 -1.68 3.51 -4.99
C ILE A 85 -1.98 3.32 -6.47
N GLU A 86 -1.71 4.34 -7.28
CA GLU A 86 -1.85 4.27 -8.74
C GLU A 86 -0.47 4.01 -9.35
N LEU A 87 -0.31 2.91 -10.07
CA LEU A 87 0.90 2.57 -10.83
C LEU A 87 0.86 3.26 -12.20
N VAL A 88 1.17 4.55 -12.20
CA VAL A 88 1.03 5.41 -13.37
C VAL A 88 1.99 5.03 -14.49
N ASN A 89 3.25 4.78 -14.15
CA ASN A 89 4.27 4.44 -15.15
C ASN A 89 4.03 3.05 -15.76
N THR A 90 3.68 2.07 -14.92
CA THR A 90 3.32 0.72 -15.38
C THR A 90 2.09 0.79 -16.29
N TYR A 91 1.05 1.54 -15.94
CA TYR A 91 -0.12 1.75 -16.78
C TYR A 91 0.23 2.39 -18.12
N ASN A 92 1.01 3.49 -18.11
CA ASN A 92 1.43 4.19 -19.33
C ASN A 92 2.23 3.29 -20.26
N THR A 93 3.11 2.45 -19.71
CA THR A 93 3.89 1.46 -20.48
C THR A 93 2.97 0.42 -21.13
N GLN A 94 1.97 -0.08 -20.42
CA GLN A 94 1.00 -1.04 -20.98
C GLN A 94 0.13 -0.42 -22.08
N VAL A 95 -0.29 0.84 -21.91
CA VAL A 95 -1.01 1.57 -22.96
C VAL A 95 -0.13 1.78 -24.19
N LYS A 96 1.14 2.19 -23.98
CA LYS A 96 2.11 2.31 -25.06
C LYS A 96 2.22 1.01 -25.87
N MET A 97 2.42 -0.13 -25.18
CA MET A 97 2.51 -1.44 -25.80
C MET A 97 1.22 -1.81 -26.58
N ALA A 98 0.05 -1.49 -26.02
CA ALA A 98 -1.23 -1.74 -26.69
C ALA A 98 -1.40 -0.92 -27.96
N VAL A 99 -0.99 0.36 -27.96
CA VAL A 99 -1.02 1.22 -29.15
C VAL A 99 -0.02 0.76 -30.19
N GLU A 100 1.20 0.41 -29.81
CA GLU A 100 2.24 -0.11 -30.70
C GLU A 100 1.82 -1.44 -31.35
N ALA A 101 1.23 -2.35 -30.54
CA ALA A 101 0.71 -3.62 -31.08
C ALA A 101 -0.45 -3.41 -32.08
N ALA A 102 -1.32 -2.43 -31.83
CA ALA A 102 -2.41 -2.08 -32.73
C ALA A 102 -1.94 -1.38 -34.02
N SER A 103 -0.77 -0.75 -33.99
CA SER A 103 -0.17 -0.02 -35.09
C SER A 103 0.77 -0.88 -35.95
N GLN A 104 0.73 -2.23 -35.85
CA GLN A 104 1.58 -3.15 -36.60
C GLN A 104 1.55 -2.84 -38.10
N GLY A 105 2.71 -2.42 -38.62
CA GLY A 105 2.93 -2.03 -40.03
C GLY A 105 3.15 -0.53 -40.28
N SER A 106 3.02 0.32 -39.28
CA SER A 106 3.39 1.73 -39.41
C SER A 106 4.84 1.93 -38.95
N SER A 107 5.68 2.50 -39.82
CA SER A 107 7.08 2.84 -39.49
C SER A 107 7.21 4.08 -38.58
N ARG A 108 6.12 4.61 -38.06
CA ARG A 108 6.09 5.77 -37.12
C ARG A 108 5.77 5.32 -35.73
N ASP A 109 6.51 5.86 -34.79
CA ASP A 109 6.20 5.78 -33.36
C ASP A 109 5.03 6.73 -33.05
N ILE A 110 3.83 6.32 -33.43
CA ILE A 110 2.59 7.10 -33.31
C ILE A 110 2.31 7.45 -31.85
N TYR A 111 2.68 6.56 -30.92
CA TYR A 111 2.47 6.83 -29.50
C TYR A 111 3.35 7.97 -29.00
N SER A 112 4.62 8.01 -29.37
CA SER A 112 5.52 9.08 -28.90
C SER A 112 5.13 10.45 -29.48
N GLU A 113 4.68 10.48 -30.72
CA GLU A 113 4.17 11.69 -31.35
C GLU A 113 2.89 12.18 -30.64
N ALA A 114 1.95 11.29 -30.42
CA ALA A 114 0.70 11.54 -29.69
C ALA A 114 0.95 12.02 -28.25
N ALA A 115 1.87 11.37 -27.53
CA ALA A 115 2.23 11.74 -26.17
C ALA A 115 2.81 13.17 -26.11
N LYS A 116 3.70 13.53 -27.03
CA LYS A 116 4.23 14.91 -27.13
C LYS A 116 3.15 15.96 -27.37
N VAL A 117 2.15 15.64 -28.18
CA VAL A 117 1.01 16.53 -28.43
C VAL A 117 0.17 16.71 -27.16
N CYS A 118 -0.09 15.63 -26.43
CA CYS A 118 -0.83 15.66 -25.16
C CYS A 118 -0.08 16.42 -24.07
N GLU A 119 1.24 16.25 -23.98
CA GLU A 119 2.11 16.99 -23.07
C GLU A 119 2.07 18.50 -23.37
N LYS A 120 2.19 18.90 -24.63
CA LYS A 120 2.07 20.32 -25.05
C LYS A 120 0.70 20.92 -24.72
N ARG A 121 -0.35 20.10 -24.65
CA ARG A 121 -1.70 20.53 -24.24
C ARG A 121 -1.85 20.66 -22.71
N GLY A 122 -0.80 20.38 -21.94
CA GLY A 122 -0.82 20.46 -20.47
C GLY A 122 -1.62 19.31 -19.79
N VAL A 123 -1.79 18.18 -20.48
CA VAL A 123 -2.48 17.03 -19.89
C VAL A 123 -1.66 16.45 -18.73
N PRO A 124 -2.25 16.22 -17.54
CA PRO A 124 -1.54 15.62 -16.42
C PRO A 124 -0.93 14.26 -16.77
N LEU A 125 0.24 13.96 -16.22
CA LEU A 125 1.02 12.74 -16.51
C LEU A 125 0.17 11.45 -16.41
N LYS A 126 -0.69 11.36 -15.41
CA LYS A 126 -1.61 10.22 -15.20
C LYS A 126 -2.68 10.04 -16.29
N SER A 127 -2.87 11.03 -17.16
CA SER A 127 -3.85 11.04 -18.25
C SER A 127 -3.20 11.11 -19.62
N ILE A 128 -1.87 11.25 -19.72
CA ILE A 128 -1.14 11.34 -20.99
C ILE A 128 -1.36 10.09 -21.82
N ALA A 129 -1.29 8.89 -21.23
CA ALA A 129 -1.47 7.64 -21.92
C ALA A 129 -2.85 7.53 -22.59
N GLN A 130 -3.91 7.91 -21.87
CA GLN A 130 -5.26 7.92 -22.42
C GLN A 130 -5.38 8.94 -23.57
N CYS A 131 -4.90 10.16 -23.36
CA CYS A 131 -4.90 11.20 -24.40
C CYS A 131 -4.12 10.76 -25.65
N ALA A 132 -2.96 10.13 -25.47
CA ALA A 132 -2.14 9.65 -26.59
C ALA A 132 -2.84 8.53 -27.37
N ALA A 133 -3.53 7.61 -26.68
CA ALA A 133 -4.32 6.58 -27.32
C ALA A 133 -5.51 7.15 -28.11
N ASP A 134 -6.23 8.11 -27.52
CA ASP A 134 -7.36 8.80 -28.19
C ASP A 134 -6.87 9.59 -29.41
N TYR A 135 -5.73 10.28 -29.29
CA TYR A 135 -5.12 11.01 -30.39
C TYR A 135 -4.69 10.07 -31.53
N ALA A 136 -4.04 8.96 -31.19
CA ALA A 136 -3.62 7.95 -32.18
C ALA A 136 -4.80 7.31 -32.90
N SER A 137 -5.90 7.04 -32.19
CA SER A 137 -7.13 6.49 -32.81
C SER A 137 -7.82 7.46 -33.73
N ASN A 138 -7.82 8.78 -33.42
CA ASN A 138 -8.55 9.80 -34.17
C ASN A 138 -7.77 10.38 -35.38
N ASN A 139 -6.43 10.39 -35.30
CA ASN A 139 -5.59 11.05 -36.33
C ASN A 139 -4.87 10.09 -37.30
N ASN A 140 -5.25 8.84 -37.33
CA ASN A 140 -4.59 7.85 -38.15
C ASN A 140 -5.16 7.87 -39.57
N THR A 141 -4.55 8.66 -40.48
CA THR A 141 -4.99 8.87 -41.85
C THR A 141 -4.59 7.78 -42.84
N GLY A 142 -4.07 6.62 -42.41
CA GLY A 142 -3.56 5.63 -43.36
C GLY A 142 -3.73 4.16 -42.99
N THR A 143 -3.85 3.82 -41.76
CA THR A 143 -4.07 2.45 -41.29
C THR A 143 -5.14 2.45 -40.20
N SER A 144 -6.20 1.69 -40.44
CA SER A 144 -7.36 1.62 -39.52
C SER A 144 -6.96 1.01 -38.18
N ILE A 145 -6.45 1.82 -37.26
CA ILE A 145 -6.31 1.42 -35.86
C ILE A 145 -7.72 1.48 -35.22
N LYS A 146 -8.59 0.61 -35.67
CA LYS A 146 -10.01 0.69 -35.29
C LYS A 146 -10.35 0.12 -33.94
N ASN A 147 -9.46 -0.60 -33.23
CA ASN A 147 -9.79 -1.23 -31.95
C ASN A 147 -8.56 -1.33 -31.05
N ILE A 148 -8.08 -0.19 -30.51
CA ILE A 148 -7.10 -0.22 -29.43
C ILE A 148 -7.84 -0.65 -28.15
N VAL A 149 -7.60 -1.88 -27.69
CA VAL A 149 -8.10 -2.35 -26.40
C VAL A 149 -7.14 -1.85 -25.34
N LEU A 150 -7.53 -0.77 -24.68
CA LEU A 150 -6.75 -0.21 -23.56
C LEU A 150 -6.85 -1.11 -22.33
N PRO A 151 -5.76 -1.25 -21.56
CA PRO A 151 -5.80 -1.97 -20.30
C PRO A 151 -6.73 -1.26 -19.30
N ASP A 152 -7.48 -2.04 -18.51
CA ASP A 152 -8.34 -1.49 -17.46
C ASP A 152 -7.49 -0.81 -16.37
N LYS A 153 -7.69 0.49 -16.16
CA LYS A 153 -6.98 1.31 -15.18
C LYS A 153 -7.13 0.78 -13.74
N ASN A 154 -8.24 0.13 -13.43
CA ASN A 154 -8.47 -0.44 -12.10
C ASN A 154 -7.47 -1.54 -11.74
N ARG A 155 -6.89 -2.23 -12.71
CA ARG A 155 -5.83 -3.24 -12.48
C ARG A 155 -4.51 -2.65 -11.99
N PHE A 156 -4.33 -1.34 -12.14
CA PHE A 156 -3.12 -0.62 -11.73
C PHE A 156 -3.36 0.26 -10.50
N THR A 157 -4.54 0.10 -9.86
CA THR A 157 -4.92 0.83 -8.66
C THR A 157 -5.05 -0.14 -7.50
N TYR A 158 -4.22 0.04 -6.47
CA TYR A 158 -4.15 -0.84 -5.31
C TYR A 158 -4.64 -0.15 -4.05
N SER A 159 -5.60 -0.77 -3.38
CA SER A 159 -6.06 -0.39 -2.05
C SER A 159 -5.99 -1.60 -1.13
N PHE A 160 -5.62 -1.38 0.12
CA PHE A 160 -5.49 -2.45 1.11
C PHE A 160 -6.38 -2.15 2.31
N ALA A 161 -7.14 -3.15 2.74
CA ALA A 161 -7.88 -3.10 4.00
C ALA A 161 -6.98 -3.66 5.11
N THR A 162 -6.86 -2.91 6.20
CA THR A 162 -6.07 -3.35 7.35
C THR A 162 -6.90 -4.22 8.29
N PRO A 163 -6.30 -5.20 8.95
CA PRO A 163 -6.96 -5.94 10.01
C PRO A 163 -7.25 -5.00 11.20
N ARG A 164 -8.40 -5.21 11.85
CA ARG A 164 -8.76 -4.44 13.05
C ARG A 164 -7.86 -4.74 14.24
N TRP A 165 -7.34 -5.96 14.31
CA TRP A 165 -6.40 -6.42 15.32
C TRP A 165 -5.41 -7.40 14.73
N THR A 166 -4.16 -7.34 15.20
CA THR A 166 -3.09 -8.26 14.81
C THR A 166 -2.33 -8.73 16.06
N PRO A 167 -1.81 -9.98 16.06
CA PRO A 167 -1.02 -10.52 17.16
C PRO A 167 0.44 -10.03 17.10
N ASP A 168 0.62 -8.70 17.01
CA ASP A 168 1.91 -8.03 17.04
C ASP A 168 2.11 -7.25 18.34
N ALA A 169 3.24 -6.57 18.48
CA ALA A 169 3.55 -5.78 19.68
C ALA A 169 2.49 -4.69 19.96
N ALA A 170 1.92 -4.08 18.91
CA ALA A 170 0.85 -3.11 19.04
C ALA A 170 -0.44 -3.75 19.55
N GLY A 171 -0.86 -4.88 18.97
CA GLY A 171 -2.07 -5.59 19.38
C GLY A 171 -2.01 -6.10 20.81
N PHE A 172 -0.89 -6.70 21.22
CA PHE A 172 -0.73 -7.17 22.60
C PHE A 172 -0.66 -6.03 23.60
N SER A 173 0.06 -4.94 23.30
CA SER A 173 0.12 -3.78 24.20
C SER A 173 -1.25 -3.14 24.39
N LEU A 174 -2.08 -3.06 23.34
CA LEU A 174 -3.46 -2.58 23.42
C LEU A 174 -4.35 -3.49 24.28
N LEU A 175 -4.23 -4.81 24.14
CA LEU A 175 -4.96 -5.75 24.98
C LEU A 175 -4.61 -5.58 26.46
N ILE A 176 -3.32 -5.47 26.79
CA ILE A 176 -2.86 -5.24 28.16
C ILE A 176 -3.41 -3.91 28.68
N THR A 177 -3.34 -2.84 27.89
CA THR A 177 -3.90 -1.54 28.24
C THR A 177 -5.40 -1.62 28.51
N GLY A 178 -6.16 -2.35 27.67
CA GLY A 178 -7.60 -2.55 27.85
C GLY A 178 -7.96 -3.38 29.10
N VAL A 179 -7.10 -4.32 29.51
CA VAL A 179 -7.31 -5.11 30.75
C VAL A 179 -6.99 -4.30 32.03
N LEU A 180 -6.13 -3.30 31.92
CA LEU A 180 -5.74 -2.43 33.03
C LEU A 180 -6.71 -1.26 33.28
N LEU A 181 -7.62 -1.01 32.35
CA LEU A 181 -8.63 0.04 32.40
C LEU A 181 -9.84 -0.42 33.20
#